data_518fbd50b4fb430af2ac00ddd5b97c66
#
_entry.id   518fbd50b4fb430af2ac00ddd5b97c66
#
_cell.length_a   1.000
_cell.length_b   1.000
_cell.length_c   1.000
_cell.angle_alpha   90.00
_cell.angle_beta   90.00
_cell.angle_gamma   90.00
#
_symmetry.space_group_name_H-M   'P 1'
#
loop_
_entity.id
_entity.type
_entity.pdbx_description
1 polymer ?
#
loop_
_entity_poly.entity_id
_entity_poly.type
_entity_poly.pdbx_seq_one_letter_code
_entity_poly.pdbx_strand_id
1 'polypeptide(L)'
;MNLQARIEHFFTLGEVFLNPKNQSLQKAQQMAFQQNAWFLPEFQEYAIHQIRDTYLNATALENWVHQYPQLSMAPTGKKIGIVMAGNIPLVGFHDLLSTLIAGHTAVVKLSSKDTVLMQWVIEALNKINPAFTNLIIQQEQLKNCDAYIATGSNNTSRYFEQYFGKYPHIIRKNKTSIALLDGQETQAQLELLADDMMLYFGRGCRNVTQIYVPENYDFIPLLEAMKKYNYLKEEHKYKSNYDYQLALLMMNRQFYMDTGGILLTENPSPFAAISEIHYQFYKPESIPNIDISEIQCIVGKRSEEHTSELQSH
;
A
#
# COMPACT_ATOMS: atom_id res chain seq x y z
N MET A 1 20.57 -14.82 15.76
CA MET A 1 19.15 -14.97 16.15
C MET A 1 18.55 -16.07 15.29
N ASN A 2 17.98 -17.12 15.91
CA ASN A 2 17.30 -18.19 15.15
C ASN A 2 15.91 -17.75 14.66
N LEU A 3 15.27 -18.56 13.80
CA LEU A 3 13.99 -18.21 13.17
C LEU A 3 12.87 -18.03 14.20
N GLN A 4 12.78 -18.96 15.18
CA GLN A 4 11.74 -18.90 16.21
C GLN A 4 11.82 -17.62 17.05
N ALA A 5 13.03 -17.22 17.46
CA ALA A 5 13.23 -15.97 18.19
C ALA A 5 12.86 -14.73 17.34
N ARG A 6 13.07 -14.77 16.02
CA ARG A 6 12.64 -13.68 15.13
C ARG A 6 11.12 -13.58 15.09
N ILE A 7 10.40 -14.69 14.96
CA ILE A 7 8.93 -14.74 15.00
C ILE A 7 8.41 -14.18 16.32
N GLU A 8 8.95 -14.63 17.46
CA GLU A 8 8.57 -14.16 18.79
C GLU A 8 8.76 -12.65 18.98
N HIS A 9 9.85 -12.10 18.45
CA HIS A 9 10.11 -10.66 18.57
C HIS A 9 9.16 -9.83 17.70
N PHE A 10 8.80 -10.31 16.50
CA PHE A 10 7.80 -9.63 15.70
C PHE A 10 6.38 -9.76 16.27
N PHE A 11 6.05 -10.91 16.87
CA PHE A 11 4.81 -11.03 17.63
C PHE A 11 4.80 -10.03 18.81
N THR A 12 5.90 -9.91 19.56
CA THR A 12 6.04 -8.92 20.63
C THR A 12 5.86 -7.49 20.12
N LEU A 13 6.35 -7.16 18.91
CA LEU A 13 6.09 -5.86 18.29
C LEU A 13 4.59 -5.65 18.04
N GLY A 14 3.86 -6.69 17.65
CA GLY A 14 2.40 -6.66 17.51
C GLY A 14 1.70 -6.29 18.81
N GLU A 15 2.13 -6.85 19.92
CA GLU A 15 1.61 -6.52 21.26
C GLU A 15 1.96 -5.06 21.66
N VAL A 16 3.13 -4.57 21.25
CA VAL A 16 3.52 -3.16 21.49
C VAL A 16 2.62 -2.21 20.71
N PHE A 17 2.18 -2.58 19.50
CA PHE A 17 1.20 -1.82 18.72
C PHE A 17 -0.19 -1.78 19.38
N LEU A 18 -0.59 -2.86 20.04
CA LEU A 18 -1.88 -2.95 20.75
C LEU A 18 -1.97 -2.11 22.00
N ASN A 19 -0.86 -1.72 22.58
CA ASN A 19 -0.89 -1.03 23.88
C ASN A 19 -1.43 0.40 23.70
N PRO A 20 -2.69 0.68 24.11
CA PRO A 20 -3.30 2.01 23.95
C PRO A 20 -2.63 3.07 24.82
N LYS A 21 -1.82 2.66 25.80
CA LYS A 21 -1.05 3.56 26.67
C LYS A 21 0.37 3.81 26.14
N ASN A 22 0.69 3.39 24.93
CA ASN A 22 2.01 3.58 24.35
C ASN A 22 2.21 5.04 23.91
N GLN A 23 2.58 5.88 24.87
CA GLN A 23 2.81 7.31 24.62
C GLN A 23 3.86 7.57 23.54
N SER A 24 4.86 6.68 23.38
CA SER A 24 5.88 6.86 22.35
C SER A 24 5.31 6.66 20.94
N LEU A 25 4.37 5.70 20.76
CA LEU A 25 3.68 5.51 19.50
C LEU A 25 2.75 6.68 19.20
N GLN A 26 1.94 7.10 20.16
CA GLN A 26 1.03 8.24 20.01
C GLN A 26 1.79 9.52 19.61
N LYS A 27 2.94 9.76 20.25
CA LYS A 27 3.82 10.87 19.89
C LYS A 27 4.38 10.74 18.47
N ALA A 28 4.79 9.54 18.06
CA ALA A 28 5.28 9.29 16.71
C ALA A 28 4.18 9.51 15.67
N GLN A 29 2.95 9.05 15.93
CA GLN A 29 1.79 9.29 15.06
C GLN A 29 1.50 10.79 14.90
N GLN A 30 1.49 11.53 16.01
CA GLN A 30 1.28 12.98 15.96
C GLN A 30 2.39 13.69 15.15
N MET A 31 3.65 13.33 15.36
CA MET A 31 4.78 13.89 14.61
C MET A 31 4.72 13.52 13.12
N ALA A 32 4.32 12.29 12.79
CA ALA A 32 4.17 11.84 11.42
C ALA A 32 3.09 12.65 10.68
N PHE A 33 1.96 12.92 11.30
CA PHE A 33 0.92 13.78 10.74
C PHE A 33 1.41 15.23 10.55
N GLN A 34 2.12 15.79 11.52
CA GLN A 34 2.68 17.14 11.40
C GLN A 34 3.69 17.27 10.24
N GLN A 35 4.51 16.24 10.02
CA GLN A 35 5.49 16.23 8.92
C GLN A 35 4.86 15.90 7.57
N ASN A 36 3.81 15.08 7.57
CA ASN A 36 3.14 14.64 6.36
C ASN A 36 1.62 14.60 6.55
N ALA A 37 0.94 15.65 6.16
CA ALA A 37 -0.51 15.78 6.29
C ALA A 37 -1.33 14.73 5.48
N TRP A 38 -0.68 13.89 4.65
CA TRP A 38 -1.32 12.72 4.05
C TRP A 38 -1.44 11.53 5.02
N PHE A 39 -0.83 11.62 6.19
CA PHE A 39 -0.84 10.58 7.21
C PHE A 39 -1.85 10.91 8.30
N LEU A 40 -3.14 10.97 7.91
CA LEU A 40 -4.22 11.22 8.87
C LEU A 40 -4.16 10.23 10.03
N PRO A 41 -4.53 10.63 11.25
CA PRO A 41 -4.53 9.74 12.42
C PRO A 41 -5.26 8.42 12.17
N GLU A 42 -6.46 8.47 11.58
CA GLU A 42 -7.24 7.27 11.25
C GLU A 42 -6.54 6.36 10.24
N PHE A 43 -5.83 6.90 9.25
CA PHE A 43 -5.07 6.11 8.29
C PHE A 43 -3.83 5.48 8.91
N GLN A 44 -3.19 6.17 9.85
CA GLN A 44 -2.09 5.58 10.60
C GLN A 44 -2.57 4.43 11.49
N GLU A 45 -3.68 4.62 12.21
CA GLU A 45 -4.29 3.58 13.03
C GLU A 45 -4.70 2.38 12.19
N TYR A 46 -5.36 2.62 11.05
CA TYR A 46 -5.73 1.56 10.12
C TYR A 46 -4.50 0.77 9.65
N ALA A 47 -3.42 1.45 9.24
CA ALA A 47 -2.17 0.78 8.81
C ALA A 47 -1.57 -0.07 9.94
N ILE A 48 -1.50 0.45 11.16
CA ILE A 48 -0.99 -0.24 12.35
C ILE A 48 -1.82 -1.49 12.64
N HIS A 49 -3.16 -1.38 12.62
CA HIS A 49 -4.07 -2.50 12.84
C HIS A 49 -3.89 -3.57 11.76
N GLN A 50 -3.84 -3.18 10.48
CA GLN A 50 -3.65 -4.12 9.38
C GLN A 50 -2.29 -4.86 9.47
N ILE A 51 -1.21 -4.13 9.79
CA ILE A 51 0.11 -4.74 9.98
C ILE A 51 0.08 -5.75 11.12
N ARG A 52 -0.51 -5.38 12.25
CA ARG A 52 -0.64 -6.26 13.40
C ARG A 52 -1.42 -7.53 13.07
N ASP A 53 -2.61 -7.37 12.50
CA ASP A 53 -3.54 -8.49 12.29
C ASP A 53 -3.06 -9.43 11.18
N THR A 54 -2.45 -8.87 10.13
CA THR A 54 -2.02 -9.64 8.96
C THR A 54 -0.59 -10.19 9.10
N TYR A 55 0.33 -9.39 9.66
CA TYR A 55 1.76 -9.73 9.62
C TYR A 55 2.37 -10.04 10.98
N LEU A 56 1.81 -9.52 12.09
CA LEU A 56 2.40 -9.68 13.43
C LEU A 56 1.61 -10.65 14.31
N ASN A 57 0.64 -11.33 13.76
CA ASN A 57 -0.05 -12.43 14.42
C ASN A 57 0.84 -13.68 14.39
N ALA A 58 1.04 -14.35 15.53
CA ALA A 58 1.91 -15.51 15.64
C ALA A 58 1.53 -16.63 14.66
N THR A 59 0.24 -16.97 14.59
CA THR A 59 -0.25 -18.02 13.69
C THR A 59 -0.03 -17.64 12.22
N ALA A 60 -0.25 -16.38 11.85
CA ALA A 60 -0.04 -15.92 10.49
C ALA A 60 1.46 -15.97 10.11
N LEU A 61 2.35 -15.54 11.00
CA LEU A 61 3.80 -15.61 10.80
C LEU A 61 4.29 -17.08 10.68
N GLU A 62 3.84 -17.96 11.55
CA GLU A 62 4.19 -19.37 11.53
C GLU A 62 3.71 -20.04 10.23
N ASN A 63 2.45 -19.84 9.85
CA ASN A 63 1.87 -20.36 8.61
C ASN A 63 2.63 -19.86 7.38
N TRP A 64 3.00 -18.57 7.37
CA TRP A 64 3.77 -18.00 6.28
C TRP A 64 5.16 -18.61 6.19
N VAL A 65 5.86 -18.73 7.31
CA VAL A 65 7.22 -19.31 7.37
C VAL A 65 7.21 -20.79 6.98
N HIS A 66 6.20 -21.56 7.36
CA HIS A 66 6.08 -22.99 6.99
C HIS A 66 6.01 -23.22 5.47
N GLN A 67 5.58 -22.22 4.69
CA GLN A 67 5.60 -22.30 3.22
C GLN A 67 7.01 -22.22 2.63
N TYR A 68 8.01 -21.85 3.45
CA TYR A 68 9.41 -21.67 3.05
C TYR A 68 10.37 -22.51 3.91
N PRO A 69 10.43 -23.85 3.71
CA PRO A 69 11.24 -24.74 4.54
C PRO A 69 12.72 -24.35 4.63
N GLN A 70 13.25 -23.70 3.60
CA GLN A 70 14.62 -23.18 3.56
C GLN A 70 14.94 -22.13 4.63
N LEU A 71 13.94 -21.48 5.21
CA LEU A 71 14.12 -20.50 6.31
C LEU A 71 14.55 -21.17 7.62
N SER A 72 14.33 -22.49 7.77
CA SER A 72 14.81 -23.28 8.91
C SER A 72 16.31 -23.54 8.86
N MET A 73 16.93 -23.42 7.69
CA MET A 73 18.38 -23.55 7.53
C MET A 73 19.09 -22.32 8.11
N ALA A 74 20.33 -22.47 8.55
CA ALA A 74 21.11 -21.37 9.04
C ALA A 74 21.25 -20.30 7.93
N PRO A 75 20.77 -19.07 8.13
CA PRO A 75 20.82 -18.04 7.10
C PRO A 75 22.26 -17.67 6.79
N THR A 76 22.55 -17.39 5.53
CA THR A 76 23.88 -16.93 5.07
C THR A 76 24.19 -15.48 5.44
N GLY A 77 23.32 -14.81 6.20
CA GLY A 77 23.57 -13.48 6.76
C GLY A 77 23.85 -12.39 5.72
N LYS A 78 23.15 -12.41 4.56
CA LYS A 78 23.34 -11.40 3.50
C LYS A 78 22.84 -10.01 3.91
N LYS A 79 23.44 -8.98 3.33
CA LYS A 79 23.00 -7.60 3.46
C LYS A 79 22.02 -7.27 2.34
N ILE A 80 20.79 -6.93 2.67
CA ILE A 80 19.76 -6.54 1.72
C ILE A 80 19.53 -5.04 1.82
N GLY A 81 19.83 -4.33 0.74
CA GLY A 81 19.56 -2.89 0.63
C GLY A 81 18.08 -2.66 0.34
N ILE A 82 17.40 -1.85 1.15
CA ILE A 82 15.97 -1.58 1.03
C ILE A 82 15.74 -0.08 0.84
N VAL A 83 15.25 0.33 -0.33
CA VAL A 83 14.73 1.70 -0.56
C VAL A 83 13.24 1.69 -0.27
N MET A 84 12.86 2.27 0.86
CA MET A 84 11.48 2.26 1.32
C MET A 84 10.65 3.34 0.62
N ALA A 85 9.44 2.98 0.19
CA ALA A 85 8.42 3.94 -0.20
C ALA A 85 7.84 4.65 1.04
N GLY A 86 7.06 5.70 0.85
CA GLY A 86 6.41 6.46 1.92
C GLY A 86 5.16 7.18 1.41
N ASN A 87 4.48 6.58 0.43
CA ASN A 87 3.21 7.11 -0.09
C ASN A 87 2.06 6.89 0.89
N ILE A 88 2.09 5.82 1.68
CA ILE A 88 1.14 5.49 2.74
C ILE A 88 1.90 5.15 4.03
N PRO A 89 1.27 5.25 5.23
CA PRO A 89 1.93 4.96 6.49
C PRO A 89 2.50 3.55 6.55
N LEU A 90 3.73 3.40 7.01
CA LEU A 90 4.41 2.12 7.27
C LEU A 90 4.52 1.18 6.05
N VAL A 91 4.41 1.69 4.83
CA VAL A 91 4.48 0.85 3.61
C VAL A 91 5.81 0.10 3.47
N GLY A 92 6.89 0.63 4.03
CA GLY A 92 8.21 -0.02 4.04
C GLY A 92 8.33 -1.19 5.04
N PHE A 93 7.33 -1.40 5.91
CA PHE A 93 7.38 -2.40 6.97
C PHE A 93 7.48 -3.84 6.43
N HIS A 94 6.72 -4.16 5.39
CA HIS A 94 6.72 -5.50 4.80
C HIS A 94 8.10 -5.96 4.32
N ASP A 95 8.86 -5.08 3.66
CA ASP A 95 10.19 -5.42 3.16
C ASP A 95 11.20 -5.58 4.31
N LEU A 96 11.07 -4.77 5.36
CA LEU A 96 11.85 -4.91 6.59
C LEU A 96 11.57 -6.25 7.27
N LEU A 97 10.28 -6.57 7.50
CA LEU A 97 9.83 -7.82 8.10
C LEU A 97 10.36 -9.03 7.32
N SER A 98 10.12 -9.07 6.01
CA SER A 98 10.51 -10.18 5.15
C SER A 98 12.02 -10.42 5.17
N THR A 99 12.81 -9.35 5.11
CA THR A 99 14.28 -9.41 5.17
C THR A 99 14.77 -9.98 6.50
N LEU A 100 14.22 -9.50 7.61
CA LEU A 100 14.64 -9.92 8.94
C LEU A 100 14.17 -11.34 9.28
N ILE A 101 12.94 -11.72 8.91
CA ILE A 101 12.43 -13.09 9.05
C ILE A 101 13.28 -14.07 8.23
N ALA A 102 13.70 -13.71 7.02
CA ALA A 102 14.61 -14.49 6.22
C ALA A 102 16.03 -14.62 6.80
N GLY A 103 16.35 -13.89 7.89
CA GLY A 103 17.64 -13.98 8.61
C GLY A 103 18.75 -13.15 7.99
N HIS A 104 18.38 -12.14 7.22
CA HIS A 104 19.30 -11.22 6.59
C HIS A 104 19.44 -9.91 7.38
N THR A 105 20.49 -9.16 7.09
CA THR A 105 20.65 -7.79 7.60
C THR A 105 19.96 -6.82 6.64
N ALA A 106 19.04 -6.01 7.16
CA ALA A 106 18.37 -4.96 6.41
C ALA A 106 19.21 -3.68 6.44
N VAL A 107 19.69 -3.23 5.29
CA VAL A 107 20.31 -1.91 5.11
C VAL A 107 19.25 -1.00 4.52
N VAL A 108 18.69 -0.11 5.32
CA VAL A 108 17.47 0.62 4.96
C VAL A 108 17.75 2.08 4.65
N LYS A 109 17.16 2.56 3.57
CA LYS A 109 16.99 3.97 3.28
C LYS A 109 15.53 4.32 3.50
N LEU A 110 15.25 5.05 4.57
CA LEU A 110 13.91 5.50 4.90
C LEU A 110 13.41 6.53 3.88
N SER A 111 12.11 6.51 3.63
CA SER A 111 11.48 7.58 2.85
C SER A 111 11.40 8.85 3.67
N SER A 112 11.75 10.01 3.07
CA SER A 112 11.54 11.32 3.71
C SER A 112 10.07 11.61 4.04
N LYS A 113 9.14 10.87 3.45
CA LYS A 113 7.69 11.01 3.68
C LYS A 113 7.18 10.15 4.83
N ASP A 114 7.94 9.13 5.27
CA ASP A 114 7.58 8.18 6.35
C ASP A 114 8.79 7.87 7.23
N THR A 115 9.55 8.88 7.60
CA THR A 115 10.72 8.70 8.46
C THR A 115 10.30 8.39 9.89
N VAL A 116 9.32 9.11 10.44
CA VAL A 116 8.97 9.08 11.86
C VAL A 116 8.42 7.72 12.28
N LEU A 117 7.44 7.18 11.55
CA LEU A 117 6.82 5.90 11.92
C LEU A 117 7.79 4.73 11.73
N MET A 118 8.53 4.71 10.61
CA MET A 118 9.52 3.66 10.39
C MET A 118 10.67 3.72 11.39
N GLN A 119 11.12 4.92 11.77
CA GLN A 119 12.11 5.09 12.82
C GLN A 119 11.60 4.54 14.17
N TRP A 120 10.36 4.85 14.52
CA TRP A 120 9.74 4.33 15.74
C TRP A 120 9.70 2.78 15.73
N VAL A 121 9.35 2.16 14.61
CA VAL A 121 9.38 0.69 14.45
C VAL A 121 10.78 0.12 14.71
N ILE A 122 11.81 0.71 14.13
CA ILE A 122 13.20 0.28 14.32
C ILE A 122 13.61 0.41 15.80
N GLU A 123 13.25 1.51 16.45
CA GLU A 123 13.53 1.71 17.87
C GLU A 123 12.77 0.73 18.76
N ALA A 124 11.51 0.42 18.42
CA ALA A 124 10.72 -0.58 19.14
C ALA A 124 11.36 -1.97 19.04
N LEU A 125 11.78 -2.39 17.84
CA LEU A 125 12.51 -3.65 17.64
C LEU A 125 13.82 -3.68 18.43
N ASN A 126 14.60 -2.61 18.45
CA ASN A 126 15.83 -2.50 19.25
C ASN A 126 15.58 -2.60 20.76
N LYS A 127 14.45 -2.08 21.25
CA LYS A 127 14.03 -2.23 22.66
C LYS A 127 13.59 -3.65 22.98
N ILE A 128 12.93 -4.34 22.06
CA ILE A 128 12.54 -5.74 22.23
C ILE A 128 13.77 -6.64 22.31
N ASN A 129 14.72 -6.44 21.38
CA ASN A 129 16.00 -7.14 21.42
C ASN A 129 17.14 -6.29 20.82
N PRO A 130 18.18 -5.94 21.61
CA PRO A 130 19.31 -5.13 21.13
C PRO A 130 20.08 -5.72 19.95
N ALA A 131 19.94 -7.02 19.65
CA ALA A 131 20.56 -7.64 18.48
C ALA A 131 20.07 -7.02 17.16
N PHE A 132 18.87 -6.41 17.14
CA PHE A 132 18.37 -5.71 15.94
C PHE A 132 19.21 -4.51 15.54
N THR A 133 19.95 -3.90 16.49
CA THR A 133 20.88 -2.80 16.17
C THR A 133 21.92 -3.19 15.11
N ASN A 134 22.33 -4.46 15.09
CA ASN A 134 23.28 -4.97 14.10
C ASN A 134 22.58 -5.56 12.85
N LEU A 135 21.26 -5.78 12.93
CA LEU A 135 20.47 -6.36 11.83
C LEU A 135 19.72 -5.31 11.02
N ILE A 136 19.59 -4.08 11.53
CA ILE A 136 18.92 -2.97 10.86
C ILE A 136 19.90 -1.78 10.80
N ILE A 137 20.43 -1.52 9.62
CA ILE A 137 21.44 -0.47 9.39
C ILE A 137 20.81 0.63 8.56
N GLN A 138 20.69 1.83 9.08
CA GLN A 138 20.17 2.97 8.31
C GLN A 138 21.29 3.64 7.52
N GLN A 139 21.06 3.90 6.23
CA GLN A 139 22.00 4.57 5.34
C GLN A 139 21.29 5.48 4.34
N GLU A 140 21.83 6.67 4.09
CA GLU A 140 21.34 7.56 3.03
C GLU A 140 21.67 7.04 1.62
N GLN A 141 22.77 6.36 1.48
CA GLN A 141 23.19 5.71 0.24
C GLN A 141 23.45 4.23 0.50
N LEU A 142 22.68 3.38 -0.17
CA LEU A 142 22.85 1.93 -0.05
C LEU A 142 24.12 1.50 -0.78
N LYS A 143 25.11 1.03 -0.03
CA LYS A 143 26.38 0.52 -0.55
C LYS A 143 26.70 -0.84 0.09
N ASN A 144 27.46 -1.66 -0.65
CA ASN A 144 27.95 -2.94 -0.15
C ASN A 144 26.83 -3.90 0.31
N CYS A 145 25.75 -3.95 -0.45
CA CYS A 145 24.67 -4.90 -0.24
C CYS A 145 24.77 -6.04 -1.26
N ASP A 146 24.33 -7.23 -0.85
CA ASP A 146 24.34 -8.45 -1.68
C ASP A 146 23.15 -8.49 -2.65
N ALA A 147 22.02 -7.84 -2.26
CA ALA A 147 20.82 -7.72 -3.06
C ALA A 147 20.05 -6.46 -2.69
N TYR A 148 19.09 -6.05 -3.52
CA TYR A 148 18.33 -4.81 -3.33
C TYR A 148 16.83 -5.03 -3.50
N ILE A 149 16.05 -4.37 -2.65
CA ILE A 149 14.61 -4.19 -2.79
C ILE A 149 14.36 -2.70 -2.89
N ALA A 150 13.74 -2.25 -3.98
CA ALA A 150 13.51 -0.82 -4.18
C ALA A 150 12.09 -0.59 -4.68
N THR A 151 11.37 0.32 -4.03
CA THR A 151 10.00 0.71 -4.40
C THR A 151 9.99 2.20 -4.73
N GLY A 152 9.49 2.56 -5.90
CA GLY A 152 9.47 3.94 -6.34
C GLY A 152 8.58 4.20 -7.56
N SER A 153 8.50 5.49 -7.95
CA SER A 153 7.79 5.88 -9.17
C SER A 153 8.49 5.33 -10.44
N ASN A 154 7.79 5.35 -11.56
CA ASN A 154 8.34 4.89 -12.85
C ASN A 154 9.65 5.63 -13.21
N ASN A 155 9.76 6.93 -12.91
CA ASN A 155 11.00 7.67 -13.12
C ASN A 155 12.13 7.21 -12.18
N THR A 156 11.81 6.99 -10.89
CA THR A 156 12.79 6.55 -9.90
C THR A 156 13.25 5.11 -10.19
N SER A 157 12.37 4.24 -10.70
CA SER A 157 12.71 2.85 -11.01
C SER A 157 13.78 2.72 -12.10
N ARG A 158 13.84 3.65 -13.07
CA ARG A 158 14.90 3.68 -14.08
C ARG A 158 16.28 3.88 -13.44
N TYR A 159 16.37 4.77 -12.43
CA TYR A 159 17.61 4.94 -11.66
C TYR A 159 17.95 3.69 -10.86
N PHE A 160 16.93 3.03 -10.26
CA PHE A 160 17.17 1.78 -9.54
C PHE A 160 17.68 0.67 -10.46
N GLU A 161 17.13 0.52 -11.65
CA GLU A 161 17.64 -0.43 -12.66
C GLU A 161 19.11 -0.12 -13.04
N GLN A 162 19.45 1.15 -13.21
CA GLN A 162 20.83 1.56 -13.53
C GLN A 162 21.81 1.25 -12.39
N TYR A 163 21.42 1.49 -11.11
CA TYR A 163 22.31 1.32 -9.98
C TYR A 163 22.34 -0.10 -9.43
N PHE A 164 21.19 -0.78 -9.42
CA PHE A 164 21.01 -2.07 -8.79
C PHE A 164 20.91 -3.23 -9.77
N GLY A 165 20.71 -2.98 -11.07
CA GLY A 165 20.47 -4.00 -12.08
C GLY A 165 21.56 -5.06 -12.21
N LYS A 166 22.79 -4.77 -11.80
CA LYS A 166 23.91 -5.73 -11.77
C LYS A 166 23.93 -6.66 -10.54
N TYR A 167 23.05 -6.44 -9.57
CA TYR A 167 22.90 -7.27 -8.37
C TYR A 167 21.55 -7.99 -8.41
N PRO A 168 21.36 -9.07 -7.64
CA PRO A 168 20.02 -9.59 -7.39
C PRO A 168 19.12 -8.48 -6.85
N HIS A 169 17.95 -8.27 -7.47
CA HIS A 169 17.09 -7.15 -7.06
C HIS A 169 15.61 -7.44 -7.29
N ILE A 170 14.78 -6.74 -6.52
CA ILE A 170 13.34 -6.59 -6.69
C ILE A 170 13.05 -5.10 -6.83
N ILE A 171 12.71 -4.65 -8.04
CA ILE A 171 12.34 -3.26 -8.28
C ILE A 171 10.84 -3.20 -8.54
N ARG A 172 10.11 -2.56 -7.62
CA ARG A 172 8.67 -2.33 -7.74
C ARG A 172 8.40 -0.96 -8.32
N LYS A 173 7.75 -0.95 -9.48
CA LYS A 173 7.30 0.28 -10.16
C LYS A 173 5.96 0.74 -9.61
N ASN A 174 5.53 1.92 -10.02
CA ASN A 174 4.18 2.40 -9.70
C ASN A 174 3.15 1.48 -10.34
N LYS A 175 2.19 1.04 -9.53
CA LYS A 175 1.04 0.25 -9.95
C LYS A 175 -0.22 0.81 -9.32
N THR A 176 -1.35 0.49 -9.91
CA THR A 176 -2.67 0.80 -9.36
C THR A 176 -3.56 -0.43 -9.43
N SER A 177 -4.77 -0.33 -8.89
CA SER A 177 -5.76 -1.40 -8.98
C SER A 177 -7.00 -0.93 -9.71
N ILE A 178 -7.75 -1.88 -10.22
CA ILE A 178 -8.98 -1.64 -10.97
C ILE A 178 -10.11 -2.48 -10.39
N ALA A 179 -11.37 -2.08 -10.64
CA ALA A 179 -12.53 -2.91 -10.33
C ALA A 179 -13.34 -3.22 -11.57
N LEU A 180 -13.88 -4.44 -11.62
CA LEU A 180 -14.81 -4.89 -12.64
C LEU A 180 -16.18 -5.09 -11.98
N LEU A 181 -17.15 -4.26 -12.34
CA LEU A 181 -18.49 -4.25 -11.77
C LEU A 181 -19.48 -4.84 -12.77
N ASP A 182 -20.47 -5.59 -12.26
CA ASP A 182 -21.51 -6.23 -13.10
C ASP A 182 -22.87 -5.50 -13.04
N GLY A 183 -22.98 -4.47 -12.19
CA GLY A 183 -24.20 -3.71 -11.96
C GLY A 183 -25.18 -4.38 -10.97
N GLN A 184 -24.75 -5.44 -10.30
CA GLN A 184 -25.54 -6.17 -9.30
C GLN A 184 -24.92 -6.11 -7.89
N GLU A 185 -23.99 -5.17 -7.70
CA GLU A 185 -23.33 -4.99 -6.43
C GLU A 185 -24.32 -4.53 -5.36
N THR A 186 -24.27 -5.16 -4.20
CA THR A 186 -25.03 -4.71 -3.03
C THR A 186 -24.44 -3.41 -2.48
N GLN A 187 -25.23 -2.65 -1.73
CA GLN A 187 -24.76 -1.42 -1.06
C GLN A 187 -23.51 -1.68 -0.20
N ALA A 188 -23.49 -2.80 0.55
CA ALA A 188 -22.32 -3.16 1.37
C ALA A 188 -21.07 -3.44 0.53
N GLN A 189 -21.19 -4.04 -0.65
CA GLN A 189 -20.06 -4.25 -1.57
C GLN A 189 -19.55 -2.92 -2.14
N LEU A 190 -20.46 -2.00 -2.48
CA LEU A 190 -20.08 -0.66 -2.96
C LEU A 190 -19.39 0.17 -1.86
N GLU A 191 -19.80 0.03 -0.61
CA GLU A 191 -19.13 0.66 0.53
C GLU A 191 -17.72 0.13 0.75
N LEU A 192 -17.48 -1.18 0.60
CA LEU A 192 -16.14 -1.77 0.63
C LEU A 192 -15.31 -1.33 -0.57
N LEU A 193 -15.92 -1.22 -1.75
CA LEU A 193 -15.23 -0.68 -2.93
C LEU A 193 -14.83 0.77 -2.73
N ALA A 194 -15.68 1.59 -2.07
CA ALA A 194 -15.31 2.96 -1.72
C ALA A 194 -14.12 3.01 -0.76
N ASP A 195 -13.96 2.01 0.16
CA ASP A 195 -12.75 1.87 0.97
C ASP A 195 -11.53 1.55 0.10
N ASP A 196 -11.66 0.61 -0.83
CA ASP A 196 -10.58 0.27 -1.77
C ASP A 196 -10.17 1.47 -2.64
N MET A 197 -11.09 2.38 -2.95
CA MET A 197 -10.80 3.61 -3.71
C MET A 197 -10.12 4.68 -2.85
N MET A 198 -10.62 4.93 -1.64
CA MET A 198 -10.39 6.19 -0.94
C MET A 198 -9.48 6.09 0.29
N LEU A 199 -9.27 4.90 0.85
CA LEU A 199 -8.29 4.73 1.93
C LEU A 199 -6.94 5.31 1.51
N TYR A 200 -6.29 6.01 2.41
CA TYR A 200 -5.02 6.72 2.14
C TYR A 200 -5.11 7.72 0.97
N PHE A 201 -6.29 8.32 0.75
CA PHE A 201 -6.55 9.25 -0.36
C PHE A 201 -6.35 8.61 -1.75
N GLY A 202 -6.56 7.31 -1.90
CA GLY A 202 -6.31 6.59 -3.15
C GLY A 202 -4.83 6.47 -3.55
N ARG A 203 -3.88 6.62 -2.62
CA ARG A 203 -2.45 6.73 -2.93
C ARG A 203 -1.66 5.43 -2.83
N GLY A 204 -2.27 4.35 -2.41
CA GLY A 204 -1.67 3.02 -2.38
C GLY A 204 -1.74 2.33 -3.75
N CYS A 205 -0.81 1.44 -4.05
CA CYS A 205 -0.85 0.65 -5.30
C CYS A 205 -2.04 -0.33 -5.36
N ARG A 206 -2.67 -0.61 -4.24
CA ARG A 206 -3.88 -1.44 -4.14
C ARG A 206 -5.16 -0.64 -4.15
N ASN A 207 -5.09 0.71 -4.14
CA ASN A 207 -6.29 1.50 -4.30
C ASN A 207 -6.83 1.37 -5.72
N VAL A 208 -8.14 1.24 -5.82
CA VAL A 208 -8.86 1.22 -7.09
C VAL A 208 -8.97 2.64 -7.62
N THR A 209 -8.35 2.90 -8.76
CA THR A 209 -8.37 4.22 -9.43
C THR A 209 -9.12 4.19 -10.74
N GLN A 210 -9.49 3.00 -11.23
CA GLN A 210 -10.33 2.84 -12.42
C GLN A 210 -11.35 1.73 -12.20
N ILE A 211 -12.57 1.93 -12.69
CA ILE A 211 -13.62 0.92 -12.72
C ILE A 211 -14.07 0.64 -14.13
N TYR A 212 -14.41 -0.60 -14.40
CA TYR A 212 -15.08 -1.04 -15.60
C TYR A 212 -16.53 -1.36 -15.26
N VAL A 213 -17.47 -0.80 -16.01
CA VAL A 213 -18.91 -0.90 -15.76
C VAL A 213 -19.67 -1.28 -17.04
N PRO A 214 -20.84 -1.97 -16.97
CA PRO A 214 -21.69 -2.21 -18.12
C PRO A 214 -22.19 -0.90 -18.74
N GLU A 215 -22.54 -0.89 -20.05
CA GLU A 215 -23.03 0.31 -20.77
C GLU A 215 -24.24 1.00 -20.09
N ASN A 216 -25.07 0.25 -19.39
CA ASN A 216 -26.26 0.78 -18.68
C ASN A 216 -26.09 0.82 -17.16
N TYR A 217 -24.86 0.99 -16.67
CA TYR A 217 -24.59 1.02 -15.24
C TYR A 217 -25.23 2.22 -14.55
N ASP A 218 -25.95 1.97 -13.47
CA ASP A 218 -26.46 3.02 -12.59
C ASP A 218 -25.39 3.44 -11.58
N PHE A 219 -24.81 4.62 -11.78
CA PHE A 219 -23.77 5.17 -10.90
C PHE A 219 -24.31 5.68 -9.55
N ILE A 220 -25.63 5.89 -9.40
CA ILE A 220 -26.17 6.52 -8.18
C ILE A 220 -25.80 5.74 -6.91
N PRO A 221 -25.96 4.40 -6.84
CA PRO A 221 -25.59 3.65 -5.63
C PRO A 221 -24.09 3.75 -5.28
N LEU A 222 -23.22 3.74 -6.30
CA LEU A 222 -21.78 3.90 -6.10
C LEU A 222 -21.43 5.31 -5.59
N LEU A 223 -22.00 6.35 -6.18
CA LEU A 223 -21.79 7.73 -5.75
C LEU A 223 -22.25 7.92 -4.30
N GLU A 224 -23.39 7.33 -3.91
CA GLU A 224 -23.86 7.38 -2.51
C GLU A 224 -22.89 6.66 -1.56
N ALA A 225 -22.40 5.47 -1.92
CA ALA A 225 -21.41 4.75 -1.13
C ALA A 225 -20.09 5.53 -0.94
N MET A 226 -19.67 6.26 -1.97
CA MET A 226 -18.44 7.07 -1.93
C MET A 226 -18.57 8.32 -1.04
N LYS A 227 -19.80 8.83 -0.80
CA LYS A 227 -20.02 10.04 0.04
C LYS A 227 -19.48 9.90 1.45
N LYS A 228 -19.31 8.68 1.98
CA LYS A 228 -18.68 8.48 3.30
C LYS A 228 -17.28 9.06 3.40
N TYR A 229 -16.60 9.27 2.24
CA TYR A 229 -15.27 9.88 2.16
C TYR A 229 -15.28 11.37 1.82
N ASN A 230 -16.45 12.01 1.71
CA ASN A 230 -16.51 13.45 1.40
C ASN A 230 -15.85 14.32 2.48
N TYR A 231 -15.69 13.82 3.71
CA TYR A 231 -14.98 14.52 4.78
C TYR A 231 -13.49 14.77 4.42
N LEU A 232 -12.90 13.96 3.52
CA LEU A 232 -11.51 14.15 3.09
C LEU A 232 -11.26 15.53 2.45
N LYS A 233 -12.29 16.18 1.92
CA LYS A 233 -12.17 17.54 1.38
C LYS A 233 -11.95 18.61 2.46
N GLU A 234 -12.14 18.31 3.73
CA GLU A 234 -11.76 19.21 4.82
C GLU A 234 -10.23 19.25 4.99
N GLU A 235 -9.51 18.27 4.44
CA GLU A 235 -8.07 18.24 4.44
C GLU A 235 -7.51 19.12 3.31
N HIS A 236 -6.76 20.16 3.68
CA HIS A 236 -6.31 21.23 2.77
C HIS A 236 -5.61 20.69 1.51
N LYS A 237 -4.73 19.69 1.64
CA LYS A 237 -4.02 19.13 0.49
C LYS A 237 -4.95 18.36 -0.45
N TYR A 238 -5.89 17.60 0.11
CA TYR A 238 -6.88 16.88 -0.68
C TYR A 238 -7.82 17.83 -1.40
N LYS A 239 -8.35 18.81 -0.66
CA LYS A 239 -9.21 19.85 -1.22
C LYS A 239 -8.55 20.60 -2.38
N SER A 240 -7.28 20.97 -2.24
CA SER A 240 -6.55 21.64 -3.33
C SER A 240 -6.43 20.79 -4.58
N ASN A 241 -6.25 19.45 -4.44
CA ASN A 241 -6.27 18.53 -5.59
C ASN A 241 -7.67 18.44 -6.20
N TYR A 242 -8.70 18.28 -5.38
CA TYR A 242 -10.09 18.23 -5.84
C TYR A 242 -10.47 19.50 -6.60
N ASP A 243 -10.24 20.68 -6.02
CA ASP A 243 -10.55 21.97 -6.65
C ASP A 243 -9.80 22.13 -7.99
N TYR A 244 -8.54 21.68 -8.05
CA TYR A 244 -7.73 21.72 -9.27
C TYR A 244 -8.27 20.78 -10.36
N GLN A 245 -8.60 19.54 -10.04
CA GLN A 245 -9.16 18.58 -11.01
C GLN A 245 -10.54 19.06 -11.49
N LEU A 246 -11.39 19.50 -10.58
CA LEU A 246 -12.71 20.06 -10.94
C LEU A 246 -12.58 21.24 -11.91
N ALA A 247 -11.66 22.17 -11.64
CA ALA A 247 -11.40 23.30 -12.52
C ALA A 247 -10.94 22.86 -13.91
N LEU A 248 -10.04 21.86 -14.02
CA LEU A 248 -9.58 21.31 -15.27
C LEU A 248 -10.73 20.69 -16.09
N LEU A 249 -11.59 19.89 -15.46
CA LEU A 249 -12.74 19.27 -16.09
C LEU A 249 -13.71 20.32 -16.63
N MET A 250 -14.00 21.36 -15.82
CA MET A 250 -14.87 22.48 -16.24
C MET A 250 -14.28 23.26 -17.41
N MET A 251 -12.99 23.60 -17.36
CA MET A 251 -12.31 24.31 -18.45
C MET A 251 -12.29 23.53 -19.74
N ASN A 252 -12.09 22.22 -19.66
CA ASN A 252 -12.07 21.32 -20.81
C ASN A 252 -13.47 20.91 -21.28
N ARG A 253 -14.54 21.35 -20.58
CA ARG A 253 -15.94 20.97 -20.84
C ARG A 253 -16.12 19.44 -20.88
N GLN A 254 -15.36 18.73 -20.06
CA GLN A 254 -15.43 17.30 -19.93
C GLN A 254 -16.57 16.91 -18.98
N PHE A 255 -17.33 15.88 -19.34
CA PHE A 255 -18.36 15.35 -18.47
C PHE A 255 -17.72 14.69 -17.24
N TYR A 256 -18.30 14.92 -16.07
CA TYR A 256 -17.92 14.29 -14.81
C TYR A 256 -19.14 14.09 -13.91
N MET A 257 -19.05 13.14 -13.02
CA MET A 257 -19.94 12.98 -11.88
C MET A 257 -19.19 13.38 -10.61
N ASP A 258 -19.90 13.91 -9.63
CA ASP A 258 -19.30 14.46 -8.43
C ASP A 258 -20.12 14.08 -7.18
N THR A 259 -19.45 13.55 -6.16
CA THR A 259 -20.06 13.28 -4.84
C THR A 259 -20.04 14.53 -3.93
N GLY A 260 -19.40 15.61 -4.36
CA GLY A 260 -19.07 16.78 -3.55
C GLY A 260 -17.67 16.70 -2.90
N GLY A 261 -16.88 15.72 -3.24
CA GLY A 261 -15.49 15.51 -2.77
C GLY A 261 -14.69 14.55 -3.63
N ILE A 262 -15.35 13.78 -4.49
CA ILE A 262 -14.73 12.79 -5.36
C ILE A 262 -15.34 12.90 -6.75
N LEU A 263 -14.49 12.97 -7.77
CA LEU A 263 -14.86 13.12 -9.17
C LEU A 263 -14.77 11.76 -9.89
N LEU A 264 -15.76 11.44 -10.73
CA LEU A 264 -15.73 10.30 -11.62
C LEU A 264 -15.73 10.78 -13.06
N THR A 265 -14.77 10.30 -13.86
CA THR A 265 -14.61 10.69 -15.26
C THR A 265 -14.44 9.49 -16.17
N GLU A 266 -14.96 9.58 -17.39
CA GLU A 266 -14.70 8.57 -18.43
C GLU A 266 -13.27 8.78 -18.97
N ASN A 267 -12.38 7.82 -18.69
CA ASN A 267 -10.97 7.93 -19.05
C ASN A 267 -10.34 6.54 -19.19
N PRO A 268 -9.59 6.26 -20.28
CA PRO A 268 -8.93 4.97 -20.48
C PRO A 268 -7.69 4.75 -19.59
N SER A 269 -7.14 5.80 -18.97
CA SER A 269 -5.97 5.65 -18.10
C SER A 269 -6.33 4.91 -16.82
N PRO A 270 -5.58 3.88 -16.40
CA PRO A 270 -5.80 3.25 -15.11
C PRO A 270 -5.33 4.12 -13.93
N PHE A 271 -4.54 5.16 -14.17
CA PHE A 271 -4.05 6.06 -13.13
C PHE A 271 -4.88 7.33 -13.08
N ALA A 272 -5.73 7.44 -12.08
CA ALA A 272 -6.47 8.67 -11.79
C ALA A 272 -5.66 9.61 -10.88
N ALA A 273 -5.99 10.88 -10.92
CA ALA A 273 -5.45 11.88 -10.00
C ALA A 273 -6.05 11.70 -8.60
N ILE A 274 -5.42 12.33 -7.59
CA ILE A 274 -6.01 12.38 -6.26
C ILE A 274 -7.38 13.07 -6.37
N SER A 275 -8.38 12.53 -5.69
CA SER A 275 -9.79 12.92 -5.73
C SER A 275 -10.56 12.55 -7.01
N GLU A 276 -9.97 11.79 -7.89
CA GLU A 276 -10.60 11.36 -9.14
C GLU A 276 -10.59 9.83 -9.24
N ILE A 277 -11.66 9.27 -9.80
CA ILE A 277 -11.78 7.86 -10.19
C ILE A 277 -12.14 7.83 -11.67
N HIS A 278 -11.44 7.03 -12.44
CA HIS A 278 -11.74 6.83 -13.84
C HIS A 278 -12.76 5.70 -14.02
N TYR A 279 -13.58 5.78 -15.05
CA TYR A 279 -14.42 4.66 -15.46
C TYR A 279 -14.36 4.43 -16.96
N GLN A 280 -14.64 3.19 -17.37
CA GLN A 280 -14.86 2.80 -18.75
C GLN A 280 -16.06 1.86 -18.84
N PHE A 281 -16.81 1.98 -19.92
CA PHE A 281 -17.87 1.03 -20.24
C PHE A 281 -17.30 -0.23 -20.89
N TYR A 282 -17.90 -1.38 -20.59
CA TYR A 282 -17.62 -2.63 -21.27
C TYR A 282 -18.91 -3.35 -21.68
N LYS A 283 -18.79 -4.22 -22.68
CA LYS A 283 -19.90 -5.09 -23.08
C LYS A 283 -19.77 -6.44 -22.38
N PRO A 284 -20.85 -7.02 -21.85
CA PRO A 284 -20.79 -8.29 -21.13
C PRO A 284 -20.17 -9.44 -21.95
N GLU A 285 -20.29 -9.38 -23.29
CA GLU A 285 -19.74 -10.40 -24.18
C GLU A 285 -18.22 -10.23 -24.43
N SER A 286 -17.63 -9.11 -24.05
CA SER A 286 -16.22 -8.82 -24.25
C SER A 286 -15.58 -8.28 -22.97
N ILE A 287 -14.82 -9.13 -22.31
CA ILE A 287 -14.00 -8.69 -21.15
C ILE A 287 -12.99 -7.65 -21.67
N PRO A 288 -12.87 -6.49 -20.99
CA PRO A 288 -11.90 -5.48 -21.36
C PRO A 288 -10.48 -6.05 -21.49
N ASN A 289 -9.78 -5.69 -22.56
CA ASN A 289 -8.35 -6.01 -22.67
C ASN A 289 -7.56 -5.09 -21.73
N ILE A 290 -7.24 -5.60 -20.56
CA ILE A 290 -6.57 -4.86 -19.49
C ILE A 290 -5.06 -5.13 -19.59
N ASP A 291 -4.25 -4.09 -19.70
CA ASP A 291 -2.80 -4.23 -19.55
C ASP A 291 -2.46 -4.46 -18.08
N ILE A 292 -2.26 -5.73 -17.72
CA ILE A 292 -1.94 -6.15 -16.34
C ILE A 292 -0.54 -5.72 -15.88
N SER A 293 0.32 -5.23 -16.76
CA SER A 293 1.69 -4.84 -16.39
C SER A 293 1.72 -3.69 -15.37
N GLU A 294 0.73 -2.78 -15.43
CA GLU A 294 0.59 -1.64 -14.52
C GLU A 294 -0.45 -1.89 -13.41
N ILE A 295 -1.11 -3.05 -13.41
CA ILE A 295 -2.15 -3.38 -12.45
C ILE A 295 -1.58 -4.23 -11.32
N GLN A 296 -1.95 -3.88 -10.08
CA GLN A 296 -1.58 -4.61 -8.87
C GLN A 296 -2.66 -5.61 -8.47
N CYS A 297 -3.91 -5.22 -8.50
CA CYS A 297 -5.06 -6.05 -8.15
C CYS A 297 -6.23 -5.75 -9.08
N ILE A 298 -7.06 -6.76 -9.31
CA ILE A 298 -8.37 -6.62 -9.96
C ILE A 298 -9.42 -7.01 -8.90
N VAL A 299 -10.30 -6.07 -8.58
CA VAL A 299 -11.41 -6.26 -7.65
C VAL A 299 -12.66 -6.59 -8.46
N GLY A 300 -13.41 -7.59 -8.07
CA GLY A 300 -14.64 -7.99 -8.75
C GLY A 300 -15.39 -9.04 -7.98
N LYS A 301 -16.65 -9.28 -8.36
CA LYS A 301 -17.44 -10.38 -7.82
C LYS A 301 -16.82 -11.69 -8.31
N ARG A 302 -16.42 -12.54 -7.39
CA ARG A 302 -15.86 -13.85 -7.70
C ARG A 302 -16.97 -14.72 -8.33
N SER A 303 -16.94 -14.93 -9.65
CA SER A 303 -17.75 -15.99 -10.24
C SER A 303 -17.10 -17.32 -9.87
N GLU A 304 -17.89 -18.29 -9.44
CA GLU A 304 -17.40 -19.63 -9.06
C GLU A 304 -16.69 -20.38 -10.21
N GLU A 305 -16.81 -19.88 -11.43
CA GLU A 305 -16.26 -20.50 -12.65
C GLU A 305 -14.81 -20.12 -13.00
N HIS A 306 -14.20 -19.11 -12.35
CA HIS A 306 -12.81 -18.66 -12.65
C HIS A 306 -11.85 -18.81 -11.46
N THR A 307 -11.90 -19.97 -10.79
CA THR A 307 -11.12 -20.20 -9.55
C THR A 307 -9.67 -20.64 -9.77
N SER A 308 -9.10 -20.68 -10.97
CA SER A 308 -7.81 -21.36 -11.17
C SER A 308 -6.63 -20.52 -11.66
N GLU A 309 -6.76 -19.27 -12.09
CA GLU A 309 -5.62 -18.62 -12.78
C GLU A 309 -5.18 -17.23 -12.28
N LEU A 310 -5.81 -16.63 -11.27
CA LEU A 310 -5.42 -15.31 -10.76
C LEU A 310 -4.96 -15.31 -9.29
N GLN A 311 -4.47 -16.43 -8.79
CA GLN A 311 -3.71 -16.45 -7.54
C GLN A 311 -2.23 -16.30 -7.84
N SER A 312 -1.68 -15.18 -7.37
CA SER A 312 -0.27 -14.95 -7.05
C SER A 312 0.76 -14.97 -8.18
N HIS A 313 1.29 -13.81 -8.42
CA HIS A 313 2.77 -13.75 -8.45
C HIS A 313 3.23 -12.48 -7.75
#